data_29d1cecf31ee9c342b7c273e117b3724
#
_entry.id   29d1cecf31ee9c342b7c273e117b3724
#
_cell.length_a   1.000
_cell.length_b   1.000
_cell.length_c   1.000
_cell.angle_alpha   90.00
_cell.angle_beta   90.00
_cell.angle_gamma   90.00
#
_symmetry.space_group_name_H-M   'P 1'
#
loop_
_entity.id
_entity.type
_entity.pdbx_description
1 polymer ?
#
loop_
_entity_poly.entity_id
_entity_poly.type
_entity_poly.pdbx_seq_one_letter_code
_entity_poly.pdbx_strand_id
1 'polypeptide(L)'
;LPEKGIVTAGDCIIGADSHTCTYGAVGAFSTGVGSTDMAAGMATGMAWFKVPAAIKVELKGAIHAPVCGKDVILHLIGEIGVSGALYKSLEFVGEGVSSLSMDDRLCICNMAIEAGAKNGIFEVDDTTRAYVKERVHREFKEYHADEDAVYAKTYEIDLGEIRPTIAFPHLPENTRTVDEIKEDIK
;
A
#
# COMPACT_ATOMS: atom_id res chain seq x y z
N LEU A 1 5.45 -8.12 11.38
CA LEU A 1 5.28 -7.30 12.60
C LEU A 1 3.79 -7.11 12.94
N PRO A 2 2.88 -6.79 11.98
CA PRO A 2 1.43 -6.72 12.26
C PRO A 2 0.87 -8.02 12.84
N GLU A 3 1.23 -9.17 12.29
CA GLU A 3 0.80 -10.50 12.78
C GLU A 3 1.15 -10.79 14.25
N LYS A 4 2.21 -10.12 14.75
CA LYS A 4 2.66 -10.24 16.15
C LYS A 4 2.12 -9.12 17.05
N GLY A 5 1.23 -8.29 16.55
CA GLY A 5 0.66 -7.16 17.27
C GLY A 5 1.65 -6.07 17.68
N ILE A 6 2.83 -6.03 17.05
CA ILE A 6 3.86 -5.04 17.33
C ILE A 6 3.51 -3.71 16.68
N VAL A 7 2.91 -3.76 15.48
CA VAL A 7 2.52 -2.60 14.67
C VAL A 7 1.02 -2.54 14.57
N THR A 8 0.46 -1.35 14.69
CA THR A 8 -0.98 -1.10 14.59
C THR A 8 -1.28 0.27 13.99
N ALA A 9 -2.56 0.57 13.84
CA ALA A 9 -3.05 1.85 13.33
C ALA A 9 -2.51 3.04 14.13
N GLY A 10 -2.17 4.09 13.41
CA GLY A 10 -1.64 5.33 13.98
C GLY A 10 -0.15 5.31 14.36
N ASP A 11 0.51 4.16 14.23
CA ASP A 11 1.95 4.09 14.42
C ASP A 11 2.71 4.80 13.29
N CYS A 12 3.84 5.42 13.63
CA CYS A 12 4.81 5.95 12.68
C CYS A 12 6.08 5.12 12.76
N ILE A 13 6.44 4.42 11.68
CA ILE A 13 7.47 3.39 11.72
C ILE A 13 8.49 3.62 10.61
N ILE A 14 9.76 3.57 10.97
CA ILE A 14 10.87 3.48 10.02
C ILE A 14 11.51 2.10 10.07
N GLY A 15 12.00 1.65 8.94
CA GLY A 15 12.75 0.40 8.83
C GLY A 15 13.88 0.53 7.81
N ALA A 16 14.92 -0.28 7.95
CA ALA A 16 16.04 -0.31 7.00
C ALA A 16 15.73 -1.12 5.72
N ASP A 17 14.48 -1.57 5.58
CA ASP A 17 13.96 -2.27 4.42
C ASP A 17 12.95 -1.39 3.68
N SER A 18 13.06 -1.33 2.35
CA SER A 18 12.15 -0.52 1.52
C SER A 18 10.68 -0.96 1.64
N HIS A 19 10.44 -2.28 1.84
CA HIS A 19 9.09 -2.85 2.01
C HIS A 19 8.52 -2.67 3.42
N THR A 20 9.16 -1.89 4.28
CA THR A 20 8.54 -1.41 5.55
C THR A 20 7.19 -0.74 5.29
N CYS A 21 6.97 -0.19 4.09
CA CYS A 21 5.68 0.37 3.65
C CYS A 21 4.48 -0.59 3.80
N THR A 22 4.70 -1.90 3.88
CA THR A 22 3.67 -2.93 4.03
C THR A 22 2.70 -2.67 5.19
N TYR A 23 3.16 -2.05 6.28
CA TYR A 23 2.36 -1.89 7.49
C TYR A 23 1.26 -0.81 7.37
N GLY A 24 1.25 -0.06 6.27
CA GLY A 24 0.12 0.81 5.93
C GLY A 24 -1.20 0.06 5.75
N ALA A 25 -1.14 -1.26 5.49
CA ALA A 25 -2.32 -2.12 5.44
C ALA A 25 -3.12 -2.16 6.75
N VAL A 26 -2.49 -1.90 7.89
CA VAL A 26 -3.15 -1.77 9.19
C VAL A 26 -3.31 -0.32 9.65
N GLY A 27 -3.19 0.65 8.74
CA GLY A 27 -3.36 2.08 9.05
C GLY A 27 -2.15 2.72 9.74
N ALA A 28 -0.94 2.15 9.61
CA ALA A 28 0.29 2.74 10.10
C ALA A 28 0.98 3.57 9.00
N PHE A 29 1.55 4.73 9.34
CA PHE A 29 2.52 5.36 8.45
C PHE A 29 3.85 4.65 8.58
N SER A 30 4.23 3.86 7.61
CA SER A 30 5.45 3.05 7.64
C SER A 30 6.25 3.23 6.36
N THR A 31 7.56 3.42 6.49
CA THR A 31 8.43 3.69 5.33
C THR A 31 9.84 3.18 5.54
N GLY A 32 10.48 2.82 4.43
CA GLY A 32 11.89 2.48 4.40
C GLY A 32 12.77 3.73 4.46
N VAL A 33 13.89 3.60 5.17
CA VAL A 33 14.97 4.60 5.24
C VAL A 33 16.32 3.95 5.02
N GLY A 34 17.34 4.75 4.73
CA GLY A 34 18.71 4.25 4.62
C GLY A 34 19.24 3.69 5.95
N SER A 35 20.19 2.75 5.89
CA SER A 35 20.77 2.12 7.09
C SER A 35 21.38 3.14 8.05
N THR A 36 21.99 4.20 7.52
CA THR A 36 22.57 5.29 8.34
C THR A 36 21.48 6.09 9.07
N ASP A 37 20.37 6.39 8.36
CA ASP A 37 19.23 7.10 8.96
C ASP A 37 18.56 6.23 10.02
N MET A 38 18.45 4.92 9.76
CA MET A 38 17.93 3.96 10.75
C MET A 38 18.81 3.90 11.99
N ALA A 39 20.14 3.83 11.82
CA ALA A 39 21.08 3.83 12.94
C ALA A 39 20.99 5.13 13.75
N ALA A 40 20.88 6.28 13.07
CA ALA A 40 20.67 7.57 13.74
C ALA A 40 19.35 7.61 14.50
N GLY A 41 18.26 7.11 13.90
CA GLY A 41 16.96 7.00 14.55
C GLY A 41 16.99 6.12 15.79
N MET A 42 17.70 4.99 15.74
CA MET A 42 17.88 4.10 16.90
C MET A 42 18.70 4.76 18.02
N ALA A 43 19.72 5.53 17.66
CA ALA A 43 20.60 6.19 18.61
C ALA A 43 19.97 7.42 19.29
N THR A 44 19.16 8.17 18.53
CA THR A 44 18.62 9.47 18.98
C THR A 44 17.13 9.43 19.37
N GLY A 45 16.42 8.39 18.96
CA GLY A 45 14.96 8.31 19.06
C GLY A 45 14.22 9.26 18.11
N MET A 46 14.92 9.87 17.14
CA MET A 46 14.36 10.89 16.25
C MET A 46 14.74 10.62 14.79
N ALA A 47 13.82 10.91 13.88
CA ALA A 47 14.05 11.00 12.46
C ALA A 47 13.27 12.19 11.90
N TRP A 48 13.79 12.85 10.87
CA TRP A 48 13.06 13.90 10.18
C TRP A 48 12.56 13.41 8.83
N PHE A 49 11.41 13.90 8.44
CA PHE A 49 10.83 13.61 7.14
C PHE A 49 10.31 14.88 6.49
N LYS A 50 10.47 14.97 5.17
CA LYS A 50 9.57 15.81 4.38
C LYS A 50 8.25 15.05 4.27
N VAL A 51 7.15 15.63 4.76
CA VAL A 51 5.83 15.02 4.65
C VAL A 51 5.52 14.77 3.16
N PRO A 52 5.29 13.52 2.73
CA PRO A 52 4.97 13.24 1.34
C PRO A 52 3.58 13.76 1.00
N ALA A 53 3.41 14.34 -0.18
CA ALA A 53 2.08 14.62 -0.68
C ALA A 53 1.35 13.31 -0.98
N ALA A 54 0.04 13.25 -0.71
CA ALA A 54 -0.77 12.08 -0.92
C ALA A 54 -1.30 11.99 -2.36
N ILE A 55 -1.37 10.79 -2.89
CA ILE A 55 -2.14 10.41 -4.08
C ILE A 55 -3.31 9.56 -3.59
N LYS A 56 -4.53 9.96 -3.94
CA LYS A 56 -5.75 9.19 -3.67
C LYS A 56 -5.92 8.10 -4.73
N VAL A 57 -6.12 6.87 -4.29
CA VAL A 57 -6.51 5.73 -5.14
C VAL A 57 -7.88 5.27 -4.69
N GLU A 58 -8.90 5.65 -5.43
CA GLU A 58 -10.29 5.33 -5.14
C GLU A 58 -10.65 4.00 -5.78
N LEU A 59 -10.91 3.00 -4.93
CA LEU A 59 -11.28 1.65 -5.33
C LEU A 59 -12.80 1.52 -5.36
N LYS A 60 -13.35 1.16 -6.51
CA LYS A 60 -14.77 0.96 -6.74
C LYS A 60 -15.07 -0.52 -7.02
N GLY A 61 -16.34 -0.91 -6.90
CA GLY A 61 -16.76 -2.27 -7.16
C GLY A 61 -16.19 -3.28 -6.17
N ALA A 62 -15.99 -4.51 -6.61
CA ALA A 62 -15.50 -5.59 -5.77
C ALA A 62 -14.52 -6.49 -6.52
N ILE A 63 -13.52 -7.00 -5.80
CA ILE A 63 -12.57 -7.96 -6.34
C ILE A 63 -13.24 -9.32 -6.53
N HIS A 64 -12.93 -10.02 -7.62
CA HIS A 64 -13.46 -11.34 -7.94
C HIS A 64 -12.34 -12.33 -8.23
N ALA A 65 -12.49 -13.55 -7.71
CA ALA A 65 -11.55 -14.63 -8.04
C ALA A 65 -11.46 -14.84 -9.59
N PRO A 66 -10.26 -15.09 -10.13
CA PRO A 66 -9.00 -15.39 -9.45
C PRO A 66 -8.12 -14.16 -9.16
N VAL A 67 -8.62 -12.94 -9.33
CA VAL A 67 -7.91 -11.68 -9.07
C VAL A 67 -7.61 -11.53 -7.58
N CYS A 68 -6.43 -11.02 -7.24
CA CYS A 68 -6.00 -10.78 -5.88
C CYS A 68 -5.34 -9.39 -5.74
N GLY A 69 -4.96 -9.00 -4.53
CA GLY A 69 -4.32 -7.70 -4.27
C GLY A 69 -3.08 -7.42 -5.12
N LYS A 70 -2.35 -8.47 -5.53
CA LYS A 70 -1.20 -8.30 -6.43
C LYS A 70 -1.61 -7.81 -7.81
N ASP A 71 -2.73 -8.29 -8.34
CA ASP A 71 -3.24 -7.83 -9.64
C ASP A 71 -3.66 -6.36 -9.56
N VAL A 72 -4.28 -5.96 -8.45
CA VAL A 72 -4.70 -4.57 -8.19
C VAL A 72 -3.51 -3.63 -8.20
N ILE A 73 -2.45 -3.95 -7.46
CA ILE A 73 -1.28 -3.06 -7.39
C ILE A 73 -0.47 -3.10 -8.71
N LEU A 74 -0.39 -4.22 -9.39
CA LEU A 74 0.24 -4.31 -10.70
C LEU A 74 -0.51 -3.49 -11.75
N HIS A 75 -1.84 -3.49 -11.71
CA HIS A 75 -2.67 -2.64 -12.57
C HIS A 75 -2.33 -1.16 -12.34
N LEU A 76 -2.30 -0.71 -11.09
CA LEU A 76 -1.91 0.67 -10.75
C LEU A 76 -0.49 0.99 -11.22
N ILE A 77 0.49 0.12 -10.96
CA ILE A 77 1.89 0.34 -11.37
C ILE A 77 1.99 0.42 -12.90
N GLY A 78 1.25 -0.41 -13.62
CA GLY A 78 1.17 -0.36 -15.08
C GLY A 78 0.62 0.95 -15.60
N GLU A 79 -0.34 1.56 -14.90
CA GLU A 79 -0.94 2.84 -15.26
C GLU A 79 -0.02 4.04 -14.96
N ILE A 80 0.60 4.05 -13.76
CA ILE A 80 1.35 5.23 -13.29
C ILE A 80 2.86 5.15 -13.50
N GLY A 81 3.38 3.95 -13.78
CA GLY A 81 4.82 3.67 -13.93
C GLY A 81 5.55 3.55 -12.59
N VAL A 82 6.79 3.05 -12.64
CA VAL A 82 7.67 2.85 -11.45
C VAL A 82 8.09 4.14 -10.73
N SER A 83 7.84 5.29 -11.34
CA SER A 83 8.10 6.61 -10.76
C SER A 83 6.86 7.45 -10.54
N GLY A 84 5.67 6.91 -10.81
CA GLY A 84 4.41 7.65 -10.76
C GLY A 84 4.04 8.18 -9.38
N ALA A 85 4.47 7.49 -8.34
CA ALA A 85 4.28 7.91 -6.96
C ALA A 85 5.59 8.30 -6.25
N LEU A 86 6.62 8.71 -7.00
CA LEU A 86 7.92 9.04 -6.43
C LEU A 86 7.80 10.06 -5.29
N TYR A 87 8.24 9.65 -4.11
CA TYR A 87 8.16 10.42 -2.87
C TYR A 87 6.73 10.89 -2.51
N LYS A 88 5.72 10.08 -2.81
CA LYS A 88 4.32 10.29 -2.45
C LYS A 88 3.85 9.22 -1.46
N SER A 89 2.73 9.47 -0.82
CA SER A 89 1.95 8.46 -0.10
C SER A 89 0.80 8.02 -1.01
N LEU A 90 0.58 6.71 -1.16
CA LEU A 90 -0.62 6.19 -1.83
C LEU A 90 -1.68 5.92 -0.76
N GLU A 91 -2.81 6.57 -0.85
CA GLU A 91 -3.95 6.38 0.05
C GLU A 91 -5.07 5.65 -0.68
N PHE A 92 -5.33 4.42 -0.25
CA PHE A 92 -6.35 3.55 -0.84
C PHE A 92 -7.67 3.71 -0.09
N VAL A 93 -8.67 4.18 -0.78
CA VAL A 93 -10.00 4.50 -0.24
C VAL A 93 -11.11 4.01 -1.17
N GLY A 94 -12.35 4.20 -0.78
CA GLY A 94 -13.52 3.87 -1.58
C GLY A 94 -14.22 2.61 -1.13
N GLU A 95 -15.41 2.38 -1.69
CA GLU A 95 -16.28 1.27 -1.30
C GLU A 95 -15.69 -0.11 -1.58
N GLY A 96 -14.85 -0.20 -2.63
CA GLY A 96 -14.19 -1.43 -3.05
C GLY A 96 -13.19 -1.97 -2.01
N VAL A 97 -12.67 -1.12 -1.11
CA VAL A 97 -11.75 -1.53 -0.04
C VAL A 97 -12.34 -2.64 0.83
N SER A 98 -13.66 -2.61 1.06
CA SER A 98 -14.34 -3.61 1.89
C SER A 98 -14.30 -5.04 1.31
N SER A 99 -14.07 -5.17 0.00
CA SER A 99 -13.95 -6.47 -0.69
C SER A 99 -12.54 -7.08 -0.58
N LEU A 100 -11.54 -6.30 -0.16
CA LEU A 100 -10.16 -6.73 -0.03
C LEU A 100 -9.91 -7.40 1.32
N SER A 101 -9.34 -8.60 1.31
CA SER A 101 -8.83 -9.24 2.50
C SER A 101 -7.63 -8.48 3.09
N MET A 102 -7.24 -8.80 4.33
CA MET A 102 -6.00 -8.23 4.89
C MET A 102 -4.75 -8.65 4.11
N ASP A 103 -4.73 -9.86 3.54
CA ASP A 103 -3.63 -10.33 2.72
C ASP A 103 -3.50 -9.52 1.43
N ASP A 104 -4.62 -9.16 0.79
CA ASP A 104 -4.64 -8.27 -0.37
C ASP A 104 -4.11 -6.88 -0.01
N ARG A 105 -4.56 -6.30 1.10
CA ARG A 105 -4.11 -4.98 1.56
C ARG A 105 -2.62 -4.98 1.90
N LEU A 106 -2.12 -6.02 2.56
CA LEU A 106 -0.70 -6.19 2.86
C LEU A 106 0.13 -6.28 1.57
N CYS A 107 -0.35 -7.02 0.57
CA CYS A 107 0.29 -7.13 -0.73
C CYS A 107 0.32 -5.77 -1.47
N ILE A 108 -0.80 -5.06 -1.50
CA ILE A 108 -0.92 -3.74 -2.14
C ILE A 108 0.04 -2.73 -1.50
N CYS A 109 0.03 -2.62 -0.17
CA CYS A 109 0.93 -1.73 0.54
C CYS A 109 2.41 -2.12 0.40
N ASN A 110 2.71 -3.43 0.38
CA ASN A 110 4.06 -3.94 0.15
C ASN A 110 4.62 -3.44 -1.18
N MET A 111 3.85 -3.54 -2.25
CA MET A 111 4.28 -3.18 -3.59
C MET A 111 4.13 -1.68 -3.92
N ALA A 112 3.67 -0.85 -3.00
CA ALA A 112 3.63 0.61 -3.20
C ALA A 112 5.01 1.20 -3.49
N ILE A 113 6.08 0.62 -2.96
CA ILE A 113 7.46 1.04 -3.24
C ILE A 113 7.83 0.85 -4.71
N GLU A 114 7.25 -0.11 -5.41
CA GLU A 114 7.52 -0.37 -6.83
C GLU A 114 7.00 0.76 -7.74
N ALA A 115 6.08 1.59 -7.25
CA ALA A 115 5.67 2.83 -7.89
C ALA A 115 6.49 4.05 -7.42
N GLY A 116 7.51 3.85 -6.59
CA GLY A 116 8.33 4.91 -5.98
C GLY A 116 7.71 5.56 -4.74
N ALA A 117 6.60 5.04 -4.22
CA ALA A 117 5.92 5.61 -3.08
C ALA A 117 6.70 5.44 -1.76
N LYS A 118 6.52 6.37 -0.84
CA LYS A 118 7.03 6.26 0.53
C LYS A 118 6.25 5.22 1.33
N ASN A 119 4.96 5.13 1.12
CA ASN A 119 4.09 4.09 1.65
C ASN A 119 2.81 3.95 0.84
N GLY A 120 2.12 2.82 1.03
CA GLY A 120 0.71 2.67 0.76
C GLY A 120 -0.02 2.59 2.09
N ILE A 121 -1.20 3.17 2.19
CA ILE A 121 -1.98 3.17 3.41
C ILE A 121 -3.46 2.93 3.12
N PHE A 122 -4.11 2.13 3.96
CA PHE A 122 -5.55 1.96 4.01
C PHE A 122 -6.10 2.62 5.26
N GLU A 123 -7.25 3.25 5.14
CA GLU A 123 -8.02 3.64 6.32
C GLU A 123 -8.45 2.41 7.12
N VAL A 124 -8.55 2.58 8.44
CA VAL A 124 -8.98 1.51 9.34
C VAL A 124 -10.48 1.31 9.21
N ASP A 125 -10.88 0.15 8.72
CA ASP A 125 -12.25 -0.32 8.65
C ASP A 125 -12.49 -1.52 9.58
N ASP A 126 -13.66 -2.13 9.50
CA ASP A 126 -14.02 -3.26 10.34
C ASP A 126 -13.14 -4.49 10.09
N THR A 127 -12.67 -4.70 8.86
CA THR A 127 -11.73 -5.78 8.51
C THR A 127 -10.38 -5.57 9.22
N THR A 128 -9.86 -4.35 9.15
CA THR A 128 -8.60 -3.99 9.84
C THR A 128 -8.78 -4.05 11.37
N ARG A 129 -9.90 -3.54 11.91
CA ARG A 129 -10.18 -3.61 13.35
C ARG A 129 -10.23 -5.04 13.86
N ALA A 130 -10.91 -5.93 13.13
CA ALA A 130 -10.97 -7.35 13.50
C ALA A 130 -9.57 -7.98 13.52
N TYR A 131 -8.76 -7.74 12.48
CA TYR A 131 -7.39 -8.24 12.39
C TYR A 131 -6.50 -7.74 13.52
N VAL A 132 -6.56 -6.44 13.83
CA VAL A 132 -5.76 -5.78 14.88
C VAL A 132 -6.20 -6.23 16.26
N LYS A 133 -7.50 -6.31 16.54
CA LYS A 133 -8.06 -6.68 17.85
C LYS A 133 -7.61 -8.04 18.36
N GLU A 134 -7.40 -8.98 17.47
CA GLU A 134 -6.93 -10.33 17.84
C GLU A 134 -5.45 -10.36 18.22
N ARG A 135 -4.66 -9.35 17.85
CA ARG A 135 -3.19 -9.35 17.88
C ARG A 135 -2.58 -8.28 18.75
N VAL A 136 -3.22 -7.13 18.85
CA VAL A 136 -2.69 -5.94 19.53
C VAL A 136 -3.30 -5.82 20.92
N HIS A 137 -2.45 -5.70 21.95
CA HIS A 137 -2.85 -5.59 23.35
C HIS A 137 -2.56 -4.21 23.94
N ARG A 138 -2.51 -3.19 23.09
CA ARG A 138 -2.35 -1.77 23.46
C ARG A 138 -3.37 -0.91 22.74
N GLU A 139 -3.58 0.29 23.25
CA GLU A 139 -4.39 1.29 22.56
C GLU A 139 -3.75 1.67 21.21
N PHE A 140 -4.58 1.95 20.23
CA PHE A 140 -4.18 2.45 18.91
C PHE A 140 -5.10 3.59 18.49
N LYS A 141 -4.65 4.39 17.54
CA LYS A 141 -5.39 5.56 17.07
C LYS A 141 -5.68 5.40 15.57
N GLU A 142 -6.95 5.57 15.24
CA GLU A 142 -7.40 5.61 13.86
C GLU A 142 -7.32 7.06 13.36
N TYR A 143 -6.81 7.22 12.15
CA TYR A 143 -6.77 8.49 11.45
C TYR A 143 -7.55 8.36 10.15
N HIS A 144 -8.27 9.41 9.83
CA HIS A 144 -9.03 9.56 8.60
C HIS A 144 -8.58 10.84 7.91
N ALA A 145 -8.78 10.93 6.60
CA ALA A 145 -8.54 12.15 5.87
C ALA A 145 -9.48 13.26 6.34
N ASP A 146 -8.96 14.48 6.44
CA ASP A 146 -9.80 15.65 6.71
C ASP A 146 -10.74 15.91 5.52
N GLU A 147 -11.90 16.53 5.77
CA GLU A 147 -12.90 16.83 4.72
C GLU A 147 -12.35 17.73 3.61
N ASP A 148 -11.38 18.56 3.93
CA ASP A 148 -10.68 19.48 3.02
C ASP A 148 -9.31 18.96 2.58
N ALA A 149 -9.04 17.66 2.73
CA ALA A 149 -7.76 17.04 2.33
C ALA A 149 -7.47 17.28 0.85
N VAL A 150 -6.24 17.74 0.57
CA VAL A 150 -5.78 18.04 -0.80
C VAL A 150 -4.82 16.95 -1.27
N TYR A 151 -5.18 16.31 -2.37
CA TYR A 151 -4.38 15.27 -3.00
C TYR A 151 -3.59 15.82 -4.20
N ALA A 152 -2.36 15.34 -4.36
CA ALA A 152 -1.53 15.68 -5.53
C ALA A 152 -2.13 15.13 -6.83
N LYS A 153 -2.79 13.97 -6.75
CA LYS A 153 -3.51 13.32 -7.85
C LYS A 153 -4.55 12.36 -7.29
N THR A 154 -5.56 12.06 -8.10
CA THR A 154 -6.55 11.01 -7.80
C THR A 154 -6.59 10.04 -8.96
N TYR A 155 -6.59 8.74 -8.65
CA TYR A 155 -6.85 7.64 -9.57
C TYR A 155 -8.10 6.91 -9.13
N GLU A 156 -8.89 6.45 -10.08
CA GLU A 156 -10.08 5.61 -9.84
C GLU A 156 -9.85 4.25 -10.48
N ILE A 157 -10.06 3.19 -9.72
CA ILE A 157 -9.90 1.81 -10.17
C ILE A 157 -11.17 1.03 -9.87
N ASP A 158 -11.80 0.48 -10.91
CA ASP A 158 -12.90 -0.47 -10.74
C ASP A 158 -12.32 -1.88 -10.56
N LEU A 159 -12.45 -2.42 -9.34
CA LEU A 159 -11.94 -3.75 -8.99
C LEU A 159 -12.62 -4.87 -9.81
N GLY A 160 -13.84 -4.66 -10.27
CA GLY A 160 -14.57 -5.60 -11.11
C GLY A 160 -14.00 -5.75 -12.53
N GLU A 161 -13.29 -4.73 -13.01
CA GLU A 161 -12.67 -4.72 -14.34
C GLU A 161 -11.23 -5.27 -14.35
N ILE A 162 -10.61 -5.46 -13.17
CA ILE A 162 -9.25 -5.99 -13.09
C ILE A 162 -9.23 -7.45 -13.56
N ARG A 163 -8.19 -7.78 -14.30
CA ARG A 163 -7.91 -9.14 -14.78
C ARG A 163 -6.60 -9.64 -14.19
N PRO A 164 -6.41 -10.97 -14.09
CA PRO A 164 -5.12 -11.53 -13.69
C PRO A 164 -3.99 -10.94 -14.53
N THR A 165 -2.99 -10.39 -13.85
CA THR A 165 -1.97 -9.53 -14.44
C THR A 165 -0.57 -10.08 -14.17
N ILE A 166 0.29 -10.01 -15.17
CA ILE A 166 1.70 -10.41 -15.09
C ILE A 166 2.57 -9.20 -15.43
N ALA A 167 3.63 -8.99 -14.66
CA ALA A 167 4.69 -8.04 -15.00
C ALA A 167 5.82 -8.75 -15.77
N PHE A 168 6.16 -8.20 -16.92
CA PHE A 168 7.26 -8.71 -17.75
C PHE A 168 8.59 -8.03 -17.38
N PRO A 169 9.73 -8.69 -17.62
CA PRO A 169 11.03 -8.07 -17.46
C PRO A 169 11.15 -6.78 -18.31
N HIS A 170 11.89 -5.76 -17.84
CA HIS A 170 12.71 -5.77 -16.62
C HIS A 170 12.10 -4.88 -15.53
N LEU A 171 10.93 -4.28 -15.75
CA LEU A 171 10.29 -3.34 -14.83
C LEU A 171 8.88 -3.83 -14.44
N PRO A 172 8.45 -3.63 -13.20
CA PRO A 172 7.11 -4.02 -12.75
C PRO A 172 5.98 -3.25 -13.44
N GLU A 173 6.27 -2.14 -14.12
CA GLU A 173 5.29 -1.40 -14.94
C GLU A 173 4.99 -2.07 -16.29
N ASN A 174 5.82 -3.03 -16.72
CA ASN A 174 5.59 -3.79 -17.95
C ASN A 174 4.48 -4.83 -17.77
N THR A 175 3.30 -4.38 -17.36
CA THR A 175 2.18 -5.24 -17.04
C THR A 175 1.37 -5.60 -18.29
N ARG A 176 0.86 -6.83 -18.31
CA ARG A 176 -0.16 -7.32 -19.26
C ARG A 176 -1.13 -8.22 -18.52
N THR A 177 -2.37 -8.20 -18.95
CA THR A 177 -3.32 -9.21 -18.48
C THR A 177 -2.98 -10.56 -19.07
N VAL A 178 -3.33 -11.63 -18.37
CA VAL A 178 -3.09 -13.01 -18.87
C VAL A 178 -3.75 -13.24 -20.23
N ASP A 179 -4.90 -12.63 -20.46
CA ASP A 179 -5.63 -12.74 -21.73
C ASP A 179 -4.93 -12.08 -22.93
N GLU A 180 -4.04 -11.13 -22.68
CA GLU A 180 -3.24 -10.43 -23.70
C GLU A 180 -1.96 -11.19 -24.09
N ILE A 181 -1.59 -12.21 -23.32
CA ILE A 181 -0.35 -12.95 -23.54
C ILE A 181 -0.58 -13.99 -24.65
N LYS A 182 0.13 -13.83 -25.75
CA LYS A 182 0.08 -14.72 -26.91
C LYS A 182 1.33 -15.59 -27.08
N GLU A 183 2.36 -15.27 -26.29
CA GLU A 183 3.64 -15.97 -26.32
C GLU A 183 3.61 -17.17 -25.36
N ASP A 184 4.29 -18.28 -25.74
CA ASP A 184 4.56 -19.37 -24.81
C ASP A 184 5.53 -18.88 -23.72
N ILE A 185 5.04 -18.76 -22.51
CA ILE A 185 5.88 -18.46 -21.34
C ILE A 185 6.63 -19.74 -20.98
N LYS A 186 7.94 -19.74 -21.20
CA LYS A 186 8.83 -20.85 -20.88
C LYS A 186 9.45 -20.70 -19.50
#